data_98f5ceba79b97d6e7c057a80f767a6de
#
_entry.id   98f5ceba79b97d6e7c057a80f767a6de
#
_cell.length_a   1.000
_cell.length_b   1.000
_cell.length_c   1.000
_cell.angle_alpha   90.00
_cell.angle_beta   90.00
_cell.angle_gamma   90.00
#
_symmetry.space_group_name_H-M   'P 1'
#
loop_
_entity.id
_entity.type
_entity.pdbx_description
1 polymer ?
#
loop_
_entity_poly.entity_id
_entity_poly.type
_entity_poly.pdbx_seq_one_letter_code
_entity_poly.pdbx_strand_id
1 'polypeptide(L)'
;MVRGKTKSGIKFSLDERIKDDARLLFLIVQIQSDKVSVERKGALVFDLLNIIFGNEDKVMEFMDEVASKHDGFCSNEILMAELNDIFEALGAKNS
;
A
#
# COMPACT_ATOMS: atom_id res chain seq x y z
N MET A 1 4.82 17.06 -2.68
CA MET A 1 4.96 15.66 -2.24
C MET A 1 4.33 15.46 -0.88
N VAL A 2 3.66 14.35 -0.71
CA VAL A 2 3.10 13.95 0.58
C VAL A 2 4.16 13.16 1.34
N ARG A 3 4.49 13.61 2.54
CA ARG A 3 5.45 12.93 3.41
C ARG A 3 4.74 12.53 4.68
N GLY A 4 5.10 11.38 5.19
CA GLY A 4 4.50 10.90 6.42
C GLY A 4 5.25 9.72 6.99
N LYS A 5 4.64 9.15 8.01
CA LYS A 5 5.19 8.00 8.73
C LYS A 5 4.02 7.13 9.14
N THR A 6 4.13 5.83 8.91
CA THR A 6 3.11 4.88 9.37
C THR A 6 3.18 4.75 10.90
N LYS A 7 2.18 4.13 11.49
CA LYS A 7 2.14 3.93 12.95
C LYS A 7 3.33 3.14 13.46
N SER A 8 3.83 2.21 12.66
CA SER A 8 5.02 1.43 13.03
C SER A 8 6.35 2.16 12.78
N GLY A 9 6.31 3.36 12.22
CA GLY A 9 7.49 4.21 12.07
C GLY A 9 8.15 4.18 10.70
N ILE A 10 7.49 3.64 9.68
CA ILE A 10 8.03 3.61 8.33
C ILE A 10 7.77 4.95 7.65
N LYS A 11 8.85 5.63 7.26
CA LYS A 11 8.76 6.91 6.56
C LYS A 11 8.45 6.70 5.09
N PHE A 12 7.63 7.58 4.53
CA PHE A 12 7.36 7.56 3.10
C PHE A 12 7.27 8.97 2.55
N SER A 13 7.53 9.10 1.24
CA SER A 13 7.42 10.36 0.51
C SER A 13 6.88 10.04 -0.87
N LEU A 14 5.68 10.51 -1.19
CA LEU A 14 4.94 10.13 -2.38
C LEU A 14 4.42 11.34 -3.12
N ASP A 15 4.28 11.20 -4.44
CA ASP A 15 3.64 12.22 -5.26
C ASP A 15 2.14 12.27 -4.91
N GLU A 16 1.66 13.46 -4.54
CA GLU A 16 0.25 13.61 -4.14
C GLU A 16 -0.74 13.31 -5.27
N ARG A 17 -0.31 13.33 -6.52
CA ARG A 17 -1.17 12.98 -7.65
C ARG A 17 -1.60 11.52 -7.64
N ILE A 18 -0.88 10.69 -6.88
CA ILE A 18 -1.20 9.26 -6.76
C ILE A 18 -2.63 9.07 -6.26
N LYS A 19 -3.11 9.92 -5.36
CA LYS A 19 -4.48 9.82 -4.83
C LYS A 19 -5.56 9.96 -5.91
N ASP A 20 -5.24 10.62 -7.00
CA ASP A 20 -6.16 10.86 -8.11
C ASP A 20 -5.95 9.90 -9.28
N ASP A 21 -5.03 8.94 -9.15
CA ASP A 21 -4.79 7.95 -10.19
C ASP A 21 -5.95 6.97 -10.23
N ALA A 22 -6.64 6.91 -11.37
CA ALA A 22 -7.80 6.04 -11.54
C ALA A 22 -7.44 4.56 -11.32
N ARG A 23 -6.22 4.15 -11.67
CA ARG A 23 -5.78 2.78 -11.45
C ARG A 23 -5.73 2.43 -9.98
N LEU A 24 -5.28 3.38 -9.14
CA LEU A 24 -5.23 3.20 -7.69
C LEU A 24 -6.63 2.98 -7.13
N LEU A 25 -7.56 3.85 -7.48
CA LEU A 25 -8.95 3.76 -7.00
C LEU A 25 -9.61 2.45 -7.43
N PHE A 26 -9.40 2.06 -8.68
CA PHE A 26 -9.96 0.82 -9.22
C PHE A 26 -9.42 -0.41 -8.47
N LEU A 27 -8.11 -0.42 -8.20
CA LEU A 27 -7.49 -1.52 -7.47
C LEU A 27 -7.99 -1.59 -6.03
N ILE A 28 -8.16 -0.46 -5.38
CA ILE A 28 -8.69 -0.42 -4.01
C ILE A 28 -10.09 -1.05 -3.96
N VAL A 29 -10.95 -0.69 -4.90
CA VAL A 29 -12.30 -1.25 -4.97
C VAL A 29 -12.26 -2.76 -5.15
N GLN A 30 -11.41 -3.25 -6.04
CA GLN A 30 -11.29 -4.69 -6.29
C GLN A 30 -10.74 -5.44 -5.08
N ILE A 31 -9.74 -4.88 -4.40
CA ILE A 31 -9.15 -5.50 -3.21
C ILE A 31 -10.18 -5.63 -2.09
N GLN A 32 -11.09 -4.67 -1.98
CA GLN A 32 -12.15 -4.68 -0.97
C GLN A 32 -13.35 -5.55 -1.34
N SER A 33 -13.40 -6.06 -2.57
CA SER A 33 -14.54 -6.85 -3.03
C SER A 33 -14.49 -8.28 -2.50
N ASP A 34 -15.61 -8.75 -1.96
CA ASP A 34 -15.75 -10.14 -1.52
C ASP A 34 -15.78 -11.13 -2.68
N LYS A 35 -16.00 -10.65 -3.88
CA LYS A 35 -16.08 -11.49 -5.09
C LYS A 35 -14.72 -11.84 -5.67
N VAL A 36 -13.66 -11.21 -5.18
CA VAL A 36 -12.30 -11.45 -5.65
C VAL A 36 -11.63 -12.47 -4.73
N SER A 37 -11.00 -13.49 -5.32
CA SER A 37 -10.33 -14.53 -4.53
C SER A 37 -9.11 -13.97 -3.79
N VAL A 38 -8.68 -14.69 -2.75
CA VAL A 38 -7.51 -14.30 -1.94
C VAL A 38 -6.25 -14.25 -2.80
N GLU A 39 -6.07 -15.23 -3.71
CA GLU A 39 -4.93 -15.28 -4.60
C GLU A 39 -4.92 -14.07 -5.55
N ARG A 40 -6.07 -13.73 -6.10
CA ARG A 40 -6.21 -12.56 -6.97
C ARG A 40 -5.91 -11.27 -6.22
N LYS A 41 -6.37 -11.17 -4.98
CA LYS A 41 -6.10 -9.99 -4.14
C LYS A 41 -4.60 -9.77 -3.93
N GLY A 42 -3.83 -10.83 -3.78
CA GLY A 42 -2.38 -10.73 -3.66
C GLY A 42 -1.74 -10.04 -4.87
N ALA A 43 -2.14 -10.45 -6.07
CA ALA A 43 -1.65 -9.84 -7.30
C ALA A 43 -2.08 -8.36 -7.40
N LEU A 44 -3.31 -8.06 -7.01
CA LEU A 44 -3.83 -6.69 -7.05
C LEU A 44 -3.10 -5.78 -6.06
N VAL A 45 -2.77 -6.29 -4.89
CA VAL A 45 -1.99 -5.54 -3.90
C VAL A 45 -0.60 -5.22 -4.45
N PHE A 46 0.03 -6.18 -5.13
CA PHE A 46 1.33 -5.95 -5.74
C PHE A 46 1.26 -4.85 -6.81
N ASP A 47 0.23 -4.89 -7.66
CA ASP A 47 0.01 -3.85 -8.66
C ASP A 47 -0.20 -2.48 -8.01
N LEU A 48 -0.95 -2.45 -6.92
CA LEU A 48 -1.19 -1.25 -6.14
C LEU A 48 0.13 -0.66 -5.61
N LEU A 49 0.98 -1.51 -5.05
CA LEU A 49 2.28 -1.10 -4.52
C LEU A 49 3.17 -0.53 -5.62
N ASN A 50 3.14 -1.12 -6.81
CA ASN A 50 3.91 -0.61 -7.93
C ASN A 50 3.46 0.78 -8.37
N ILE A 51 2.17 1.08 -8.29
CA ILE A 51 1.67 2.41 -8.59
C ILE A 51 2.15 3.41 -7.53
N ILE A 52 2.09 3.02 -6.27
CA ILE A 52 2.47 3.90 -5.16
C ILE A 52 3.97 4.19 -5.16
N PHE A 53 4.80 3.17 -5.32
CA PHE A 53 6.26 3.30 -5.18
C PHE A 53 7.02 3.43 -6.50
N GLY A 54 6.39 3.09 -7.60
CA GLY A 54 6.93 3.32 -8.93
C GLY A 54 7.70 2.17 -9.56
N ASN A 55 8.30 1.27 -8.77
CA ASN A 55 8.99 0.10 -9.31
C ASN A 55 9.12 -1.00 -8.28
N GLU A 56 9.48 -2.22 -8.75
CA GLU A 56 9.60 -3.41 -7.91
C GLU A 56 10.63 -3.28 -6.81
N ASP A 57 11.76 -2.65 -7.09
CA ASP A 57 12.84 -2.53 -6.11
C ASP A 57 12.38 -1.73 -4.90
N LYS A 58 11.65 -0.65 -5.13
CA LYS A 58 11.10 0.17 -4.06
C LYS A 58 9.99 -0.56 -3.30
N VAL A 59 9.20 -1.37 -4.00
CA VAL A 59 8.18 -2.20 -3.35
C VAL A 59 8.84 -3.19 -2.40
N MET A 60 9.89 -3.88 -2.85
CA MET A 60 10.60 -4.84 -2.01
C MET A 60 11.27 -4.16 -0.82
N GLU A 61 11.86 -2.99 -1.02
CA GLU A 61 12.43 -2.21 0.08
C GLU A 61 11.36 -1.88 1.14
N PHE A 62 10.18 -1.47 0.69
CA PHE A 62 9.07 -1.17 1.60
C PHE A 62 8.64 -2.42 2.37
N MET A 63 8.49 -3.54 1.68
CA MET A 63 8.08 -4.79 2.32
C MET A 63 9.13 -5.28 3.33
N ASP A 64 10.41 -5.14 3.00
CA ASP A 64 11.49 -5.48 3.91
C ASP A 64 11.48 -4.60 5.15
N GLU A 65 11.19 -3.30 4.98
CA GLU A 65 11.04 -2.40 6.11
C GLU A 65 9.84 -2.76 6.98
N VAL A 66 8.72 -3.10 6.38
CA VAL A 66 7.54 -3.57 7.11
C VAL A 66 7.91 -4.81 7.93
N ALA A 67 8.57 -5.78 7.31
CA ALA A 67 8.99 -6.98 8.01
C ALA A 67 9.91 -6.65 9.20
N SER A 68 10.85 -5.72 9.00
CA SER A 68 11.79 -5.35 10.06
C SER A 68 11.10 -4.74 11.29
N LYS A 69 9.94 -4.10 11.08
CA LYS A 69 9.15 -3.52 12.17
C LYS A 69 8.19 -4.51 12.82
N HIS A 70 8.08 -5.72 12.28
CA HIS A 70 7.15 -6.75 12.72
C HIS A 70 7.84 -8.10 12.92
N ASP A 71 8.96 -8.09 13.59
CA ASP A 71 9.75 -9.29 13.95
C ASP A 71 10.20 -10.13 12.75
N GLY A 72 10.50 -9.48 11.64
CA GLY A 72 10.97 -10.16 10.43
C GLY A 72 9.86 -10.79 9.59
N PHE A 73 8.60 -10.45 9.87
CA PHE A 73 7.46 -11.04 9.19
C PHE A 73 6.54 -9.96 8.59
N CYS A 74 6.14 -10.16 7.34
CA CYS A 74 5.21 -9.26 6.66
C CYS A 74 4.04 -10.08 6.14
N SER A 75 2.97 -10.21 6.94
CA SER A 75 1.74 -10.86 6.50
C SER A 75 0.90 -9.89 5.65
N ASN A 76 -0.08 -10.44 4.94
CA ASN A 76 -1.01 -9.59 4.19
C ASN A 76 -1.75 -8.61 5.10
N GLU A 77 -2.12 -9.03 6.31
CA GLU A 77 -2.81 -8.15 7.26
C GLU A 77 -1.91 -7.00 7.71
N ILE A 78 -0.66 -7.31 8.02
CA ILE A 78 0.34 -6.29 8.40
C ILE A 78 0.55 -5.31 7.25
N LEU A 79 0.74 -5.83 6.03
CA LEU A 79 0.96 -5.01 4.86
C LEU A 79 -0.23 -4.08 4.61
N MET A 80 -1.45 -4.59 4.71
CA MET A 80 -2.65 -3.78 4.49
C MET A 80 -2.80 -2.70 5.55
N ALA A 81 -2.44 -2.97 6.80
CA ALA A 81 -2.47 -1.97 7.85
C ALA A 81 -1.49 -0.82 7.56
N GLU A 82 -0.29 -1.15 7.08
CA GLU A 82 0.68 -0.14 6.69
C GLU A 82 0.18 0.70 5.50
N LEU A 83 -0.42 0.05 4.52
CA LEU A 83 -0.99 0.74 3.35
C LEU A 83 -2.14 1.67 3.75
N ASN A 84 -2.96 1.28 4.71
CA ASN A 84 -4.03 2.14 5.21
C ASN A 84 -3.49 3.45 5.78
N ASP A 85 -2.39 3.40 6.50
CA ASP A 85 -1.75 4.60 7.03
C ASP A 85 -1.29 5.52 5.91
N ILE A 86 -0.74 4.94 4.84
CA ILE A 86 -0.31 5.71 3.67
C ILE A 86 -1.52 6.33 2.97
N PHE A 87 -2.59 5.58 2.78
CA PHE A 87 -3.80 6.07 2.14
C PHE A 87 -4.44 7.23 2.93
N GLU A 88 -4.45 7.15 4.24
CA GLU A 88 -4.94 8.24 5.08
C GLU A 88 -4.12 9.50 4.85
N ALA A 89 -2.81 9.38 4.80
CA ALA A 89 -1.92 10.51 4.56
C ALA A 89 -2.13 11.12 3.17
N LEU A 90 -2.40 10.27 2.17
CA LEU A 90 -2.67 10.74 0.81
C LEU A 90 -4.07 11.34 0.65
N GLY A 91 -4.98 11.06 1.58
CA GLY A 91 -6.37 11.45 1.43
C GLY A 91 -7.14 10.60 0.42
N ALA A 92 -6.58 9.44 0.04
CA ALA A 92 -7.20 8.54 -0.94
C ALA A 92 -8.22 7.58 -0.33
N LYS A 93 -8.33 7.57 0.98
CA LYS A 93 -9.24 6.69 1.69
C LYS A 93 -10.67 7.18 1.50
N ASN A 94 -11.53 6.32 1.02
CA ASN A 94 -12.94 6.62 0.92
C ASN A 94 -13.56 6.68 2.31
N SER A 95 -14.12 7.79 2.58
CA SER A 95 -14.90 7.96 3.80
C SER A 95 -16.28 7.35 3.63
#